data_bfb2cef84859dd36a8d365f5625c9b28
#
_entry.id   bfb2cef84859dd36a8d365f5625c9b28
#
_cell.length_a   1.000
_cell.length_b   1.000
_cell.length_c   1.000
_cell.angle_alpha   90.00
_cell.angle_beta   90.00
_cell.angle_gamma   90.00
#
_symmetry.space_group_name_H-M   'P 1'
#
loop_
_entity.id
_entity.type
_entity.pdbx_description
1 polymer ?
#
loop_
_entity_poly.entity_id
_entity_poly.type
_entity_poly.pdbx_seq_one_letter_code
_entity_poly.pdbx_strand_id
1 'polypeptide(L)'
;MGALTGLEPASVFHYFEAICGIPHTSHHEKALSDYCADFAKEHGLACRQDEMGNLLIKAPATPGYENEPALILQGHLDMVGDKTADCKLDLEKDAIRPVVDGGYVRAEGTTLGGDDGIAVAYALAVLDADDIPHPALEVVLTVCEEVGLLGASAMDFSDLAGRLLINIDSEEEGVLTAGCAGGRRIECHLPTARAAVTGTAVKADIVGLVGGHSGTEIHKGRANAITLLGRWLTLLEDHGVQYAVLALSGGAKENVIPKESSVTLVLPAGITEAVHAAAADFAAQMQAEYGTADPAIRLQLTEQGCSEYSALDADSTQRLRKALLLMPWGVQAMSMDVPGLVETSLNLGVAELGDAEAILRFSVRSSVPSAKELLARKVQTLTELLGGSVRFHGDYPAWTYARESALRDRCVAVYEAQYGAKPQIVALHAGLECGILSGKIDGLDCISFGPNLLNVHTPNERADIASVARVWEYLKAILAYKE
;
A
#
# COMPACT_ATOMS: atom_id res chain seq x y z
N MET A 1 -29.35 -19.89 14.91
CA MET A 1 -29.03 -19.73 13.48
C MET A 1 -27.99 -18.66 13.42
N GLY A 2 -26.96 -18.86 12.62
CA GLY A 2 -25.91 -17.86 12.43
C GLY A 2 -26.42 -16.60 11.74
N ALA A 3 -25.72 -15.49 11.83
CA ALA A 3 -26.11 -14.21 11.27
C ALA A 3 -26.17 -14.21 9.73
N LEU A 4 -25.35 -15.08 9.09
CA LEU A 4 -25.25 -15.22 7.64
C LEU A 4 -26.03 -16.44 7.09
N THR A 5 -26.73 -17.17 7.96
CA THR A 5 -27.51 -18.35 7.56
C THR A 5 -28.58 -17.96 6.52
N GLY A 6 -28.60 -18.69 5.39
CA GLY A 6 -29.55 -18.47 4.30
C GLY A 6 -29.05 -17.51 3.21
N LEU A 7 -27.85 -17.00 3.31
CA LEU A 7 -27.16 -16.33 2.20
C LEU A 7 -26.61 -17.37 1.20
N GLU A 8 -26.54 -16.99 -0.07
CA GLU A 8 -25.93 -17.81 -1.13
C GLU A 8 -24.67 -17.10 -1.68
N PRO A 9 -23.59 -17.84 -1.92
CA PRO A 9 -23.46 -19.30 -1.80
C PRO A 9 -23.32 -19.74 -0.33
N ALA A 10 -24.12 -20.75 0.05
CA ALA A 10 -24.22 -21.16 1.46
C ALA A 10 -22.90 -21.67 2.05
N SER A 11 -22.09 -22.40 1.28
CA SER A 11 -20.79 -22.90 1.72
C SER A 11 -19.81 -21.76 2.03
N VAL A 12 -19.75 -20.74 1.15
CA VAL A 12 -18.84 -19.58 1.34
C VAL A 12 -19.24 -18.79 2.58
N PHE A 13 -20.52 -18.44 2.74
CA PHE A 13 -20.97 -17.67 3.90
C PHE A 13 -20.93 -18.49 5.20
N HIS A 14 -20.99 -19.82 5.13
CA HIS A 14 -20.75 -20.69 6.27
C HIS A 14 -19.30 -20.53 6.79
N TYR A 15 -18.31 -20.65 5.91
CA TYR A 15 -16.91 -20.48 6.30
C TYR A 15 -16.58 -19.03 6.68
N PHE A 16 -17.13 -18.05 5.96
CA PHE A 16 -16.93 -16.66 6.30
C PHE A 16 -17.47 -16.29 7.68
N GLU A 17 -18.64 -16.82 8.05
CA GLU A 17 -19.19 -16.64 9.40
C GLU A 17 -18.33 -17.30 10.47
N ALA A 18 -17.76 -18.49 10.19
CA ALA A 18 -16.83 -19.15 11.10
C ALA A 18 -15.54 -18.33 11.30
N ILE A 19 -14.99 -17.76 10.21
CA ILE A 19 -13.82 -16.87 10.24
C ILE A 19 -14.11 -15.63 11.09
N CYS A 20 -15.23 -14.96 10.88
CA CYS A 20 -15.66 -13.82 11.73
C CYS A 20 -15.75 -14.16 13.22
N GLY A 21 -16.04 -15.43 13.53
CA GLY A 21 -16.09 -15.97 14.92
C GLY A 21 -14.72 -16.13 15.59
N ILE A 22 -13.62 -15.96 14.86
CA ILE A 22 -12.25 -16.17 15.34
C ILE A 22 -11.49 -14.84 15.24
N PRO A 23 -10.91 -14.30 16.34
CA PRO A 23 -10.07 -13.12 16.29
C PRO A 23 -8.83 -13.37 15.41
N HIS A 24 -8.57 -12.47 14.44
CA HIS A 24 -7.49 -12.65 13.45
C HIS A 24 -6.91 -11.34 12.92
N THR A 25 -6.82 -10.30 13.75
CA THR A 25 -6.07 -9.10 13.36
C THR A 25 -4.59 -9.43 13.16
N SER A 26 -3.87 -8.60 12.37
CA SER A 26 -2.42 -8.80 12.12
C SER A 26 -1.65 -9.06 13.42
N HIS A 27 -0.78 -10.06 13.42
CA HIS A 27 -0.07 -10.64 14.58
C HIS A 27 -0.91 -11.50 15.53
N HIS A 28 -2.22 -11.67 15.31
CA HIS A 28 -3.12 -12.46 16.16
C HIS A 28 -3.86 -13.57 15.38
N GLU A 29 -3.34 -13.96 14.20
CA GLU A 29 -3.98 -14.89 13.26
C GLU A 29 -3.89 -16.35 13.69
N LYS A 30 -3.11 -16.65 14.74
CA LYS A 30 -2.81 -18.05 15.11
C LYS A 30 -4.05 -18.94 15.26
N ALA A 31 -5.10 -18.41 15.86
CA ALA A 31 -6.33 -19.20 16.06
C ALA A 31 -7.03 -19.53 14.72
N LEU A 32 -7.03 -18.60 13.76
CA LEU A 32 -7.58 -18.82 12.42
C LEU A 32 -6.68 -19.75 11.61
N SER A 33 -5.36 -19.62 11.71
CA SER A 33 -4.41 -20.52 11.09
C SER A 33 -4.58 -21.96 11.61
N ASP A 34 -4.71 -22.14 12.93
CA ASP A 34 -4.97 -23.46 13.54
C ASP A 34 -6.31 -24.03 13.06
N TYR A 35 -7.36 -23.20 12.96
CA TYR A 35 -8.67 -23.61 12.43
C TYR A 35 -8.56 -24.15 10.99
N CYS A 36 -7.84 -23.46 10.10
CA CYS A 36 -7.62 -23.91 8.73
C CYS A 36 -6.74 -25.16 8.65
N ALA A 37 -5.77 -25.32 9.55
CA ALA A 37 -4.96 -26.55 9.65
C ALA A 37 -5.78 -27.75 10.13
N ASP A 38 -6.63 -27.57 11.13
CA ASP A 38 -7.55 -28.60 11.63
C ASP A 38 -8.58 -28.98 10.56
N PHE A 39 -9.13 -27.98 9.83
CA PHE A 39 -9.99 -28.23 8.67
C PHE A 39 -9.31 -29.16 7.65
N ALA A 40 -8.07 -28.84 7.25
CA ALA A 40 -7.34 -29.67 6.28
C ALA A 40 -7.15 -31.11 6.78
N LYS A 41 -6.85 -31.27 8.07
CA LYS A 41 -6.71 -32.60 8.71
C LYS A 41 -8.03 -33.38 8.75
N GLU A 42 -9.14 -32.73 9.06
CA GLU A 42 -10.48 -33.34 9.08
C GLU A 42 -10.91 -33.83 7.70
N HIS A 43 -10.50 -33.10 6.63
CA HIS A 43 -10.76 -33.49 5.24
C HIS A 43 -9.67 -34.41 4.65
N GLY A 44 -8.69 -34.85 5.45
CA GLY A 44 -7.63 -35.77 5.00
C GLY A 44 -6.66 -35.15 3.99
N LEU A 45 -6.57 -33.82 3.95
CA LEU A 45 -5.69 -33.07 3.05
C LEU A 45 -4.28 -32.92 3.65
N ALA A 46 -3.26 -32.91 2.79
CA ALA A 46 -1.92 -32.59 3.22
C ALA A 46 -1.82 -31.10 3.58
N CYS A 47 -1.32 -30.81 4.78
CA CYS A 47 -1.18 -29.44 5.27
C CYS A 47 0.19 -29.24 5.90
N ARG A 48 0.83 -28.10 5.59
CA ARG A 48 2.02 -27.60 6.26
C ARG A 48 1.71 -26.21 6.85
N GLN A 49 1.89 -26.08 8.15
CA GLN A 49 1.85 -24.81 8.87
C GLN A 49 3.29 -24.46 9.27
N ASP A 50 3.75 -23.26 8.95
CA ASP A 50 5.08 -22.79 9.33
C ASP A 50 5.09 -22.12 10.72
N GLU A 51 6.28 -21.69 11.18
CA GLU A 51 6.45 -21.08 12.51
C GLU A 51 5.73 -19.73 12.65
N MET A 52 5.47 -19.02 11.55
CA MET A 52 4.70 -17.77 11.56
C MET A 52 3.18 -18.02 11.55
N GLY A 53 2.75 -19.20 11.13
CA GLY A 53 1.34 -19.55 10.96
C GLY A 53 0.86 -19.50 9.51
N ASN A 54 1.75 -19.31 8.52
CA ASN A 54 1.38 -19.49 7.11
C ASN A 54 1.03 -20.95 6.84
N LEU A 55 0.08 -21.17 5.93
CA LEU A 55 -0.41 -22.50 5.58
C LEU A 55 -0.20 -22.81 4.10
N LEU A 56 0.18 -24.05 3.83
CA LEU A 56 0.09 -24.67 2.51
C LEU A 56 -0.76 -25.93 2.62
N ILE A 57 -1.94 -25.93 2.00
CA ILE A 57 -2.86 -27.07 1.95
C ILE A 57 -2.86 -27.61 0.52
N LYS A 58 -2.74 -28.93 0.35
CA LYS A 58 -2.71 -29.59 -0.96
C LYS A 58 -3.89 -30.54 -1.13
N ALA A 59 -4.64 -30.35 -2.21
CA ALA A 59 -5.72 -31.24 -2.61
C ALA A 59 -5.38 -31.93 -3.95
N PRO A 60 -5.66 -33.24 -4.10
CA PRO A 60 -5.47 -33.93 -5.37
C PRO A 60 -6.45 -33.40 -6.42
N ALA A 61 -6.12 -33.59 -7.70
CA ALA A 61 -7.04 -33.28 -8.79
C ALA A 61 -8.31 -34.14 -8.69
N THR A 62 -9.45 -33.56 -9.06
CA THR A 62 -10.69 -34.32 -9.23
C THR A 62 -10.63 -35.23 -10.47
N PRO A 63 -11.48 -36.29 -10.54
CA PRO A 63 -11.47 -37.21 -11.67
C PRO A 63 -11.57 -36.52 -13.02
N GLY A 64 -10.60 -36.80 -13.90
CA GLY A 64 -10.47 -36.23 -15.25
C GLY A 64 -9.69 -34.92 -15.34
N TYR A 65 -9.11 -34.41 -14.23
CA TYR A 65 -8.27 -33.23 -14.17
C TYR A 65 -6.83 -33.53 -13.77
N GLU A 66 -6.44 -34.80 -13.70
CA GLU A 66 -5.14 -35.25 -13.22
C GLU A 66 -3.96 -34.80 -14.10
N ASN A 67 -4.24 -34.45 -15.35
CA ASN A 67 -3.22 -33.99 -16.31
C ASN A 67 -3.22 -32.47 -16.51
N GLU A 68 -4.18 -31.76 -15.89
CA GLU A 68 -4.19 -30.30 -15.95
C GLU A 68 -3.10 -29.71 -15.05
N PRO A 69 -2.53 -28.55 -15.39
CA PRO A 69 -1.55 -27.87 -14.53
C PRO A 69 -2.13 -27.57 -13.17
N ALA A 70 -1.35 -27.80 -12.09
CA ALA A 70 -1.76 -27.47 -10.74
C ALA A 70 -1.99 -25.96 -10.60
N LEU A 71 -3.07 -25.59 -9.88
CA LEU A 71 -3.44 -24.21 -9.57
C LEU A 71 -3.12 -23.89 -8.10
N ILE A 72 -2.62 -22.69 -7.86
CA ILE A 72 -2.44 -22.14 -6.53
C ILE A 72 -3.58 -21.15 -6.28
N LEU A 73 -4.33 -21.34 -5.18
CA LEU A 73 -5.25 -20.35 -4.62
C LEU A 73 -4.56 -19.65 -3.46
N GLN A 74 -4.58 -18.35 -3.42
CA GLN A 74 -3.87 -17.58 -2.40
C GLN A 74 -4.75 -16.46 -1.84
N GLY A 75 -4.67 -16.28 -0.52
CA GLY A 75 -5.24 -15.20 0.25
C GLY A 75 -4.53 -15.06 1.59
N HIS A 76 -4.87 -14.04 2.38
CA HIS A 76 -4.26 -13.84 3.69
C HIS A 76 -5.26 -14.05 4.83
N LEU A 77 -4.72 -14.40 6.01
CA LEU A 77 -5.50 -14.73 7.20
C LEU A 77 -5.75 -13.54 8.12
N ASP A 78 -4.89 -12.52 8.06
CA ASP A 78 -5.03 -11.35 8.90
C ASP A 78 -6.03 -10.33 8.33
N MET A 79 -6.44 -9.43 9.18
CA MET A 79 -7.27 -8.28 8.83
C MET A 79 -6.81 -7.03 9.57
N VAL A 80 -7.06 -5.86 9.01
CA VAL A 80 -6.92 -4.58 9.73
C VAL A 80 -7.98 -4.48 10.82
N GLY A 81 -7.54 -4.33 12.06
CA GLY A 81 -8.43 -4.16 13.22
C GLY A 81 -8.73 -2.68 13.49
N ASP A 82 -9.82 -2.14 12.92
CA ASP A 82 -10.32 -0.80 13.22
C ASP A 82 -11.75 -0.84 13.79
N LYS A 83 -12.11 0.15 14.61
CA LYS A 83 -13.41 0.20 15.27
C LYS A 83 -13.89 1.61 15.54
N THR A 84 -15.20 1.78 15.64
CA THR A 84 -15.82 3.04 16.05
C THR A 84 -15.49 3.39 17.50
N ALA A 85 -15.53 4.68 17.85
CA ALA A 85 -15.15 5.16 19.19
C ALA A 85 -16.04 4.60 20.33
N ASP A 86 -17.25 4.19 20.03
CA ASP A 86 -18.22 3.60 20.98
C ASP A 86 -18.13 2.07 21.06
N CYS A 87 -17.44 1.42 20.13
CA CYS A 87 -17.23 -0.03 20.14
C CYS A 87 -16.25 -0.44 21.25
N LYS A 88 -16.66 -1.41 22.07
CA LYS A 88 -15.89 -1.89 23.22
C LYS A 88 -15.16 -3.20 22.98
N LEU A 89 -15.29 -3.79 21.80
CA LEU A 89 -14.61 -5.05 21.47
C LEU A 89 -13.09 -4.86 21.52
N ASP A 90 -12.40 -5.86 22.02
CA ASP A 90 -10.95 -6.04 21.87
C ASP A 90 -10.72 -6.97 20.69
N LEU A 91 -10.45 -6.40 19.50
CA LEU A 91 -10.35 -7.16 18.25
C LEU A 91 -9.19 -8.18 18.22
N GLU A 92 -8.27 -8.09 19.17
CA GLU A 92 -7.23 -9.11 19.36
C GLU A 92 -7.77 -10.37 20.07
N LYS A 93 -8.98 -10.31 20.70
CA LYS A 93 -9.54 -11.39 21.52
C LYS A 93 -11.01 -11.68 21.26
N ASP A 94 -11.75 -10.68 20.79
CA ASP A 94 -13.19 -10.78 20.62
C ASP A 94 -13.55 -11.04 19.16
N ALA A 95 -14.53 -11.92 18.95
CA ALA A 95 -15.09 -12.21 17.65
C ALA A 95 -15.78 -10.98 17.03
N ILE A 96 -15.71 -10.85 15.71
CA ILE A 96 -16.46 -9.89 14.92
C ILE A 96 -17.94 -10.33 14.90
N ARG A 97 -18.84 -9.34 14.82
CA ARG A 97 -20.29 -9.59 14.73
C ARG A 97 -20.81 -9.24 13.35
N PRO A 98 -20.81 -10.19 12.40
CA PRO A 98 -21.33 -9.92 11.07
C PRO A 98 -22.84 -9.74 11.11
N VAL A 99 -23.36 -8.83 10.30
CA VAL A 99 -24.79 -8.57 10.12
C VAL A 99 -25.09 -8.34 8.65
N VAL A 100 -26.29 -8.73 8.23
CA VAL A 100 -26.78 -8.47 6.87
C VAL A 100 -27.51 -7.13 6.86
N ASP A 101 -27.13 -6.24 5.94
CA ASP A 101 -27.68 -4.91 5.80
C ASP A 101 -27.83 -4.51 4.32
N GLY A 102 -29.05 -4.50 3.82
CA GLY A 102 -29.36 -3.97 2.48
C GLY A 102 -28.63 -4.62 1.30
N GLY A 103 -28.36 -5.94 1.34
CA GLY A 103 -27.62 -6.65 0.29
C GLY A 103 -26.11 -6.73 0.54
N TYR A 104 -25.66 -6.23 1.69
CA TYR A 104 -24.28 -6.30 2.13
C TYR A 104 -24.15 -7.09 3.44
N VAL A 105 -22.99 -7.68 3.65
CA VAL A 105 -22.51 -8.10 4.96
C VAL A 105 -21.58 -7.01 5.49
N ARG A 106 -21.76 -6.59 6.74
CA ARG A 106 -20.88 -5.68 7.48
C ARG A 106 -20.70 -6.17 8.91
N ALA A 107 -19.79 -5.57 9.64
CA ALA A 107 -19.65 -5.83 11.09
C ALA A 107 -20.28 -4.71 11.93
N GLU A 108 -20.67 -5.03 13.18
CA GLU A 108 -21.21 -4.05 14.12
C GLU A 108 -20.12 -3.24 14.80
N GLY A 109 -19.82 -2.05 14.26
CA GLY A 109 -18.90 -1.08 14.86
C GLY A 109 -17.40 -1.40 14.68
N THR A 110 -17.06 -2.37 13.84
CA THR A 110 -15.69 -2.78 13.53
C THR A 110 -15.49 -2.97 12.05
N THR A 111 -14.23 -3.09 11.58
CA THR A 111 -13.90 -3.71 10.30
C THR A 111 -14.55 -5.10 10.20
N LEU A 112 -14.87 -5.53 8.98
CA LEU A 112 -15.51 -6.82 8.71
C LEU A 112 -14.50 -7.97 8.54
N GLY A 113 -13.30 -7.66 8.01
CA GLY A 113 -12.33 -8.66 7.57
C GLY A 113 -12.80 -9.42 6.31
N GLY A 114 -13.56 -8.74 5.45
CA GLY A 114 -13.88 -9.24 4.12
C GLY A 114 -12.62 -9.35 3.26
N ASP A 115 -11.75 -8.40 3.41
CA ASP A 115 -10.34 -8.38 3.03
C ASP A 115 -9.52 -9.03 4.15
N ASP A 116 -9.00 -10.26 4.05
CA ASP A 116 -9.17 -11.19 2.90
C ASP A 116 -9.92 -12.48 3.30
N GLY A 117 -10.76 -12.38 4.37
CA GLY A 117 -11.53 -13.52 4.89
C GLY A 117 -12.45 -14.17 3.84
N ILE A 118 -12.86 -13.42 2.80
CA ILE A 118 -13.67 -13.98 1.70
C ILE A 118 -12.83 -14.94 0.83
N ALA A 119 -11.55 -14.64 0.58
CA ALA A 119 -10.66 -15.57 -0.13
C ALA A 119 -10.45 -16.85 0.66
N VAL A 120 -10.22 -16.72 1.96
CA VAL A 120 -10.11 -17.88 2.86
C VAL A 120 -11.40 -18.71 2.81
N ALA A 121 -12.58 -18.07 2.87
CA ALA A 121 -13.87 -18.74 2.77
C ALA A 121 -14.07 -19.45 1.42
N TYR A 122 -13.68 -18.83 0.30
CA TYR A 122 -13.71 -19.47 -1.02
C TYR A 122 -12.79 -20.70 -1.06
N ALA A 123 -11.58 -20.58 -0.56
CA ALA A 123 -10.62 -21.69 -0.56
C ALA A 123 -11.15 -22.87 0.26
N LEU A 124 -11.66 -22.64 1.47
CA LEU A 124 -12.24 -23.70 2.30
C LEU A 124 -13.49 -24.31 1.65
N ALA A 125 -14.37 -23.48 1.05
CA ALA A 125 -15.56 -23.96 0.37
C ALA A 125 -15.25 -24.82 -0.88
N VAL A 126 -14.17 -24.52 -1.61
CA VAL A 126 -13.67 -25.34 -2.73
C VAL A 126 -13.14 -26.68 -2.21
N LEU A 127 -12.35 -26.63 -1.11
CA LEU A 127 -11.74 -27.84 -0.54
C LEU A 127 -12.75 -28.79 0.13
N ASP A 128 -13.89 -28.28 0.60
CA ASP A 128 -14.98 -29.05 1.21
C ASP A 128 -15.94 -29.66 0.16
N ALA A 129 -15.92 -29.15 -1.07
CA ALA A 129 -16.88 -29.54 -2.09
C ALA A 129 -16.49 -30.84 -2.81
N ASP A 130 -17.45 -31.77 -2.91
CA ASP A 130 -17.28 -32.99 -3.68
C ASP A 130 -17.62 -32.83 -5.17
N ASP A 131 -18.28 -31.74 -5.57
CA ASP A 131 -18.87 -31.55 -6.90
C ASP A 131 -18.21 -30.43 -7.72
N ILE A 132 -17.16 -29.78 -7.22
CA ILE A 132 -16.40 -28.76 -7.96
C ILE A 132 -15.22 -29.41 -8.69
N PRO A 133 -15.23 -29.48 -10.02
CA PRO A 133 -14.10 -30.01 -10.77
C PRO A 133 -12.90 -29.07 -10.70
N HIS A 134 -11.70 -29.61 -10.43
CA HIS A 134 -10.47 -28.82 -10.37
C HIS A 134 -9.22 -29.66 -10.62
N PRO A 135 -8.10 -29.07 -11.12
CA PRO A 135 -6.79 -29.71 -11.14
C PRO A 135 -6.25 -29.89 -9.72
N ALA A 136 -5.06 -30.42 -9.55
CA ALA A 136 -4.41 -30.39 -8.25
C ALA A 136 -4.36 -28.94 -7.72
N LEU A 137 -4.82 -28.76 -6.47
CA LEU A 137 -4.85 -27.43 -5.82
C LEU A 137 -3.80 -27.35 -4.73
N GLU A 138 -3.17 -26.19 -4.67
CA GLU A 138 -2.26 -25.76 -3.61
C GLU A 138 -2.82 -24.46 -3.02
N VAL A 139 -3.40 -24.52 -1.83
CA VAL A 139 -3.94 -23.33 -1.15
C VAL A 139 -2.88 -22.75 -0.24
N VAL A 140 -2.49 -21.51 -0.51
CA VAL A 140 -1.52 -20.73 0.26
C VAL A 140 -2.27 -19.67 1.04
N LEU A 141 -2.24 -19.78 2.37
CA LEU A 141 -2.83 -18.79 3.27
C LEU A 141 -1.72 -18.16 4.11
N THR A 142 -1.54 -16.87 3.97
CA THR A 142 -0.45 -16.11 4.59
C THR A 142 -0.92 -15.34 5.81
N VAL A 143 0.01 -14.89 6.64
CA VAL A 143 -0.25 -14.07 7.84
C VAL A 143 0.47 -12.73 7.71
N CYS A 144 0.03 -11.71 8.46
CA CYS A 144 0.68 -10.40 8.51
C CYS A 144 0.88 -9.75 7.12
N GLU A 145 -0.11 -9.88 6.22
CA GLU A 145 -0.12 -9.17 4.92
C GLU A 145 -0.18 -7.67 5.16
N GLU A 146 -1.16 -7.21 5.92
CA GLU A 146 -1.55 -5.83 6.19
C GLU A 146 -0.49 -4.98 6.89
N VAL A 147 0.49 -5.63 7.50
CA VAL A 147 1.62 -5.00 8.20
C VAL A 147 2.93 -5.13 7.44
N GLY A 148 2.86 -5.41 6.14
CA GLY A 148 4.00 -5.34 5.23
C GLY A 148 4.40 -6.66 4.57
N LEU A 149 3.45 -7.54 4.25
CA LEU A 149 3.65 -8.78 3.49
C LEU A 149 4.62 -9.75 4.21
N LEU A 150 4.58 -9.75 5.56
CA LEU A 150 5.63 -10.43 6.35
C LEU A 150 5.54 -11.95 6.22
N GLY A 151 4.32 -12.51 6.22
CA GLY A 151 4.09 -13.95 6.09
C GLY A 151 4.60 -14.49 4.76
N ALA A 152 4.17 -13.92 3.64
CA ALA A 152 4.64 -14.30 2.31
C ALA A 152 6.17 -14.10 2.17
N SER A 153 6.71 -13.04 2.78
CA SER A 153 8.16 -12.78 2.77
C SER A 153 8.96 -13.86 3.50
N ALA A 154 8.43 -14.44 4.56
CA ALA A 154 9.10 -15.47 5.35
C ALA A 154 8.84 -16.90 4.84
N MET A 155 7.67 -17.15 4.25
CA MET A 155 7.23 -18.48 3.82
C MET A 155 8.17 -19.11 2.80
N ASP A 156 8.44 -20.42 2.97
CA ASP A 156 9.13 -21.26 1.99
C ASP A 156 8.12 -21.84 0.99
N PHE A 157 8.34 -21.59 -0.30
CA PHE A 157 7.51 -22.07 -1.40
C PHE A 157 8.16 -23.19 -2.22
N SER A 158 9.28 -23.75 -1.76
CA SER A 158 10.07 -24.75 -2.51
C SER A 158 9.31 -26.03 -2.84
N ASP A 159 8.27 -26.37 -2.07
CA ASP A 159 7.43 -27.55 -2.27
C ASP A 159 6.15 -27.29 -3.09
N LEU A 160 5.96 -26.09 -3.65
CA LEU A 160 4.90 -25.80 -4.61
C LEU A 160 5.21 -26.39 -6.00
N ALA A 161 4.26 -27.14 -6.53
CA ALA A 161 4.31 -27.68 -7.88
C ALA A 161 3.65 -26.75 -8.91
N GLY A 162 2.59 -26.05 -8.51
CA GLY A 162 1.83 -25.12 -9.35
C GLY A 162 2.66 -23.93 -9.81
N ARG A 163 2.30 -23.42 -10.99
CA ARG A 163 2.87 -22.19 -11.58
C ARG A 163 1.80 -21.25 -12.09
N LEU A 164 0.53 -21.57 -11.86
CA LEU A 164 -0.62 -20.73 -12.14
C LEU A 164 -1.24 -20.32 -10.79
N LEU A 165 -1.24 -19.04 -10.46
CA LEU A 165 -1.67 -18.54 -9.15
C LEU A 165 -2.85 -17.58 -9.28
N ILE A 166 -3.92 -17.89 -8.59
CA ILE A 166 -5.07 -17.02 -8.38
C ILE A 166 -5.00 -16.47 -6.95
N ASN A 167 -4.72 -15.18 -6.84
CA ASN A 167 -4.87 -14.42 -5.60
C ASN A 167 -6.29 -13.83 -5.56
N ILE A 168 -6.95 -13.86 -4.40
CA ILE A 168 -8.34 -13.41 -4.29
C ILE A 168 -8.42 -12.21 -3.33
N ASP A 169 -7.51 -11.29 -3.51
CA ASP A 169 -7.25 -10.12 -2.67
C ASP A 169 -7.47 -8.81 -3.45
N SER A 170 -8.42 -8.82 -4.37
CA SER A 170 -8.89 -7.63 -5.08
C SER A 170 -10.32 -7.31 -4.68
N GLU A 171 -10.65 -6.02 -4.62
CA GLU A 171 -11.86 -5.52 -3.96
C GLU A 171 -12.95 -5.08 -4.96
N GLU A 172 -12.75 -5.31 -6.26
CA GLU A 172 -13.68 -4.86 -7.31
C GLU A 172 -13.98 -5.98 -8.31
N GLU A 173 -15.25 -6.37 -8.40
CA GLU A 173 -15.73 -7.37 -9.35
C GLU A 173 -15.55 -6.90 -10.79
N GLY A 174 -15.09 -7.80 -11.66
CA GLY A 174 -14.87 -7.51 -13.09
C GLY A 174 -13.54 -6.82 -13.37
N VAL A 175 -12.72 -6.63 -12.36
CA VAL A 175 -11.35 -6.13 -12.49
C VAL A 175 -10.38 -7.29 -12.25
N LEU A 176 -9.45 -7.50 -13.17
CA LEU A 176 -8.36 -8.45 -13.05
C LEU A 176 -7.06 -7.70 -12.88
N THR A 177 -6.45 -7.81 -11.71
CA THR A 177 -5.14 -7.24 -11.44
C THR A 177 -4.06 -8.19 -11.96
N ALA A 178 -3.18 -7.68 -12.82
CA ALA A 178 -2.15 -8.45 -13.53
C ALA A 178 -0.73 -7.89 -13.29
N GLY A 179 -0.54 -7.13 -12.24
CA GLY A 179 0.75 -6.57 -11.86
C GLY A 179 0.66 -5.63 -10.66
N CYS A 180 1.75 -5.49 -9.93
CA CYS A 180 1.83 -4.53 -8.82
C CYS A 180 3.23 -3.93 -8.70
N ALA A 181 3.33 -2.76 -8.05
CA ALA A 181 4.62 -2.14 -7.78
C ALA A 181 5.34 -2.82 -6.63
N GLY A 182 6.63 -3.06 -6.80
CA GLY A 182 7.54 -3.25 -5.69
C GLY A 182 7.86 -1.92 -5.01
N GLY A 183 8.42 -1.98 -3.83
CA GLY A 183 8.76 -0.79 -3.05
C GLY A 183 10.10 -0.88 -2.37
N ARG A 184 10.59 0.29 -1.95
CA ARG A 184 11.77 0.44 -1.08
C ARG A 184 11.66 1.74 -0.31
N ARG A 185 12.04 1.72 0.95
CA ARG A 185 12.15 2.91 1.78
C ARG A 185 13.59 3.39 1.80
N ILE A 186 13.76 4.72 1.78
CA ILE A 186 15.08 5.37 1.78
C ILE A 186 15.09 6.39 2.90
N GLU A 187 16.06 6.27 3.78
CA GLU A 187 16.35 7.25 4.82
C GLU A 187 17.66 7.97 4.50
N CYS A 188 17.59 9.26 4.21
CA CYS A 188 18.74 10.10 3.89
C CYS A 188 19.16 10.87 5.13
N HIS A 189 20.39 10.73 5.53
CA HIS A 189 21.02 11.40 6.67
C HIS A 189 21.96 12.48 6.17
N LEU A 190 21.63 13.74 6.41
CA LEU A 190 22.42 14.91 6.03
C LEU A 190 23.05 15.51 7.30
N PRO A 191 24.36 15.42 7.49
CA PRO A 191 25.02 15.99 8.67
C PRO A 191 24.85 17.50 8.69
N THR A 192 24.60 18.05 9.87
CA THR A 192 24.39 19.49 10.09
C THR A 192 25.27 19.99 11.21
N ALA A 193 25.69 21.25 11.12
CA ALA A 193 26.35 21.98 12.18
C ALA A 193 25.53 23.23 12.53
N ARG A 194 25.64 23.68 13.76
CA ARG A 194 24.93 24.84 14.27
C ARG A 194 25.87 25.96 14.68
N ALA A 195 25.40 27.18 14.53
CA ALA A 195 26.11 28.40 14.93
C ALA A 195 25.15 29.32 15.70
N ALA A 196 25.70 30.22 16.49
CA ALA A 196 24.95 31.34 17.09
C ALA A 196 24.57 32.34 16.00
N VAL A 197 23.29 32.58 15.82
CA VAL A 197 22.73 33.54 14.84
C VAL A 197 21.77 34.46 15.55
N THR A 198 22.02 35.75 15.49
CA THR A 198 21.11 36.77 16.05
C THR A 198 20.13 37.24 14.99
N GLY A 199 18.85 37.27 15.33
CA GLY A 199 17.79 37.75 14.42
C GLY A 199 16.41 37.43 14.96
N THR A 200 15.40 37.67 14.15
CA THR A 200 14.00 37.33 14.45
C THR A 200 13.71 35.93 13.97
N ALA A 201 13.25 35.08 14.86
CA ALA A 201 12.75 33.74 14.46
C ALA A 201 11.39 33.90 13.77
N VAL A 202 11.26 33.35 12.58
CA VAL A 202 10.03 33.36 11.77
C VAL A 202 9.70 31.91 11.36
N LYS A 203 8.53 31.46 11.79
CA LYS A 203 7.98 30.19 11.38
C LYS A 203 7.21 30.35 10.07
N ALA A 204 7.53 29.53 9.09
CA ALA A 204 6.81 29.42 7.83
C ALA A 204 6.13 28.06 7.75
N ASP A 205 4.81 28.05 7.76
CA ASP A 205 3.97 26.86 7.65
C ASP A 205 3.35 26.79 6.26
N ILE A 206 3.56 25.68 5.55
CA ILE A 206 2.86 25.35 4.31
C ILE A 206 1.73 24.39 4.69
N VAL A 207 0.49 24.82 4.45
CA VAL A 207 -0.72 24.10 4.90
C VAL A 207 -1.84 24.17 3.86
N GLY A 208 -2.89 23.38 4.07
CA GLY A 208 -4.08 23.39 3.22
C GLY A 208 -3.97 22.47 2.00
N LEU A 209 -2.97 21.59 1.95
CA LEU A 209 -2.86 20.58 0.93
C LEU A 209 -3.79 19.39 1.25
N VAL A 210 -4.24 18.68 0.21
CA VAL A 210 -5.12 17.53 0.34
C VAL A 210 -4.33 16.30 0.84
N GLY A 211 -3.09 16.11 0.37
CA GLY A 211 -2.30 14.91 0.67
C GLY A 211 -2.86 13.65 -0.02
N GLY A 212 -2.60 12.47 0.55
CA GLY A 212 -3.12 11.20 0.05
C GLY A 212 -2.11 10.06 0.11
N HIS A 213 -2.51 8.88 -0.36
CA HIS A 213 -1.64 7.71 -0.41
C HIS A 213 -0.61 7.83 -1.55
N SER A 214 0.68 7.63 -1.23
CA SER A 214 1.78 7.80 -2.18
C SER A 214 1.84 6.74 -3.31
N GLY A 215 1.07 5.70 -3.22
CA GLY A 215 0.88 4.70 -4.28
C GLY A 215 -0.33 5.06 -5.14
N THR A 216 -1.51 4.78 -4.65
CA THR A 216 -2.76 4.85 -5.41
C THR A 216 -3.20 6.27 -5.79
N GLU A 217 -2.65 7.32 -5.17
CA GLU A 217 -3.04 8.72 -5.44
C GLU A 217 -1.92 9.63 -5.94
N ILE A 218 -0.69 9.11 -6.13
CA ILE A 218 0.46 9.91 -6.55
C ILE A 218 0.27 10.57 -7.93
N HIS A 219 -0.55 9.96 -8.79
CA HIS A 219 -0.88 10.47 -10.13
C HIS A 219 -1.86 11.64 -10.12
N LYS A 220 -2.48 11.97 -8.98
CA LYS A 220 -3.50 13.02 -8.90
C LYS A 220 -2.93 14.46 -8.98
N GLY A 221 -1.61 14.60 -9.12
CA GLY A 221 -0.94 15.91 -9.30
C GLY A 221 -0.97 16.81 -8.07
N ARG A 222 -1.20 16.26 -6.88
CA ARG A 222 -1.19 17.00 -5.62
C ARG A 222 0.22 17.41 -5.25
N ALA A 223 0.38 18.56 -4.62
CA ALA A 223 1.67 19.04 -4.14
C ALA A 223 2.17 18.25 -2.93
N ASN A 224 3.48 18.28 -2.71
CA ASN A 224 4.12 17.74 -1.52
C ASN A 224 4.63 18.91 -0.66
N ALA A 225 4.07 19.09 0.53
CA ALA A 225 4.37 20.24 1.38
C ALA A 225 5.86 20.35 1.74
N ILE A 226 6.58 19.22 1.87
CA ILE A 226 8.01 19.23 2.21
C ILE A 226 8.85 19.78 1.05
N THR A 227 8.56 19.35 -0.18
CA THR A 227 9.32 19.84 -1.36
C THR A 227 9.07 21.33 -1.61
N LEU A 228 7.89 21.82 -1.25
CA LEU A 228 7.55 23.23 -1.33
C LEU A 228 8.36 24.10 -0.36
N LEU A 229 8.85 23.57 0.78
CA LEU A 229 9.80 24.28 1.63
C LEU A 229 11.11 24.57 0.90
N GLY A 230 11.63 23.62 0.11
CA GLY A 230 12.82 23.86 -0.73
C GLY A 230 12.62 25.00 -1.71
N ARG A 231 11.42 25.09 -2.29
CA ARG A 231 11.03 26.18 -3.19
C ARG A 231 10.88 27.51 -2.45
N TRP A 232 10.24 27.51 -1.29
CA TRP A 232 10.12 28.70 -0.44
C TRP A 232 11.49 29.26 -0.06
N LEU A 233 12.41 28.41 0.41
CA LEU A 233 13.77 28.81 0.78
C LEU A 233 14.55 29.39 -0.43
N THR A 234 14.33 28.86 -1.63
CA THR A 234 14.94 29.38 -2.85
C THR A 234 14.39 30.74 -3.23
N LEU A 235 13.07 30.93 -3.12
CA LEU A 235 12.46 32.24 -3.39
C LEU A 235 12.96 33.35 -2.43
N LEU A 236 13.20 33.00 -1.16
CA LEU A 236 13.83 33.95 -0.21
C LEU A 236 15.22 34.38 -0.70
N GLU A 237 16.05 33.47 -1.20
CA GLU A 237 17.36 33.81 -1.77
C GLU A 237 17.24 34.65 -3.02
N ASP A 238 16.31 34.32 -3.93
CA ASP A 238 16.06 35.10 -5.17
C ASP A 238 15.64 36.53 -4.86
N HIS A 239 14.96 36.76 -3.74
CA HIS A 239 14.63 38.12 -3.22
C HIS A 239 15.72 38.73 -2.33
N GLY A 240 16.90 38.12 -2.25
CA GLY A 240 18.05 38.64 -1.49
C GLY A 240 17.91 38.55 0.02
N VAL A 241 16.98 37.74 0.52
CA VAL A 241 16.76 37.53 1.95
C VAL A 241 17.80 36.52 2.49
N GLN A 242 18.55 36.96 3.49
CA GLN A 242 19.46 36.09 4.23
C GLN A 242 18.69 35.40 5.38
N TYR A 243 18.95 34.14 5.59
CA TYR A 243 18.34 33.34 6.66
C TYR A 243 19.27 32.21 7.13
N ALA A 244 19.00 31.71 8.34
CA ALA A 244 19.53 30.46 8.84
C ALA A 244 18.35 29.56 9.27
N VAL A 245 18.42 28.25 9.01
CA VAL A 245 17.36 27.32 9.43
C VAL A 245 17.52 26.99 10.91
N LEU A 246 16.48 27.18 11.69
CA LEU A 246 16.42 26.86 13.13
C LEU A 246 15.78 25.50 13.37
N ALA A 247 14.66 25.23 12.71
CA ALA A 247 13.91 23.98 12.82
C ALA A 247 13.25 23.62 11.48
N LEU A 248 13.00 22.34 11.27
CA LEU A 248 12.27 21.78 10.13
C LEU A 248 11.45 20.57 10.57
N SER A 249 10.22 20.52 10.12
CA SER A 249 9.37 19.31 10.25
C SER A 249 8.37 19.21 9.10
N GLY A 250 8.06 18.02 8.67
CA GLY A 250 7.02 17.79 7.67
C GLY A 250 6.66 16.32 7.53
N GLY A 251 5.37 16.05 7.30
CA GLY A 251 4.84 14.71 7.13
C GLY A 251 4.88 13.83 8.38
N ALA A 252 4.31 12.63 8.28
CA ALA A 252 4.23 11.69 9.39
C ALA A 252 4.59 10.25 9.00
N LYS A 253 4.36 9.85 7.75
CA LYS A 253 4.63 8.50 7.23
C LYS A 253 5.19 8.58 5.81
N GLU A 254 6.13 7.69 5.46
CA GLU A 254 6.78 7.71 4.14
C GLU A 254 5.80 7.42 2.99
N ASN A 255 4.75 6.64 3.25
CA ASN A 255 3.75 6.28 2.25
C ASN A 255 2.57 7.27 2.14
N VAL A 256 2.66 8.43 2.76
CA VAL A 256 1.65 9.51 2.69
C VAL A 256 2.26 10.73 2.02
N ILE A 257 1.53 11.35 1.08
CA ILE A 257 1.88 12.64 0.49
C ILE A 257 1.67 13.70 1.56
N PRO A 258 2.72 14.43 2.01
CA PRO A 258 2.60 15.39 3.11
C PRO A 258 1.67 16.55 2.76
N LYS A 259 0.65 16.76 3.59
CA LYS A 259 -0.33 17.85 3.44
C LYS A 259 0.09 19.14 4.17
N GLU A 260 1.10 19.04 5.01
CA GLU A 260 1.63 20.17 5.77
C GLU A 260 3.12 19.99 6.06
N SER A 261 3.82 21.11 6.19
CA SER A 261 5.22 21.17 6.59
C SER A 261 5.55 22.53 7.22
N SER A 262 6.61 22.59 7.97
CA SER A 262 7.02 23.78 8.70
C SER A 262 8.53 23.96 8.67
N VAL A 263 8.99 25.18 8.49
CA VAL A 263 10.38 25.59 8.72
C VAL A 263 10.42 26.83 9.60
N THR A 264 11.28 26.85 10.59
CA THR A 264 11.59 28.07 11.37
C THR A 264 12.93 28.61 10.92
N LEU A 265 12.94 29.87 10.54
CA LEU A 265 14.10 30.59 10.05
C LEU A 265 14.52 31.70 11.02
N VAL A 266 15.81 31.96 11.17
CA VAL A 266 16.32 33.16 11.81
C VAL A 266 16.64 34.19 10.73
N LEU A 267 15.90 35.30 10.71
CA LEU A 267 16.02 36.37 9.75
C LEU A 267 16.70 37.59 10.44
N PRO A 268 17.85 38.07 9.97
CA PRO A 268 18.56 39.19 10.60
C PRO A 268 17.73 40.47 10.73
N ALA A 269 16.86 40.76 9.74
CA ALA A 269 16.01 41.93 9.70
C ALA A 269 14.50 41.65 9.95
N GLY A 270 14.15 40.42 10.37
CA GLY A 270 12.74 40.00 10.52
C GLY A 270 11.98 39.92 9.21
N ILE A 271 10.65 40.07 9.29
CA ILE A 271 9.79 40.05 8.07
C ILE A 271 9.88 41.41 7.39
N THR A 272 10.61 41.46 6.28
CA THR A 272 10.81 42.64 5.46
C THR A 272 9.88 42.68 4.25
N GLU A 273 9.87 43.78 3.50
CA GLU A 273 9.17 43.89 2.20
C GLU A 273 9.64 42.80 1.21
N ALA A 274 10.92 42.42 1.23
CA ALA A 274 11.47 41.32 0.41
C ALA A 274 10.89 39.95 0.80
N VAL A 275 10.66 39.70 2.10
CA VAL A 275 10.01 38.48 2.56
C VAL A 275 8.54 38.44 2.11
N HIS A 276 7.84 39.60 2.17
CA HIS A 276 6.45 39.68 1.69
C HIS A 276 6.37 39.50 0.16
N ALA A 277 7.32 40.02 -0.59
CA ALA A 277 7.39 39.85 -2.03
C ALA A 277 7.64 38.36 -2.39
N ALA A 278 8.58 37.69 -1.71
CA ALA A 278 8.83 36.27 -1.89
C ALA A 278 7.58 35.43 -1.55
N ALA A 279 6.84 35.80 -0.50
CA ALA A 279 5.59 35.09 -0.10
C ALA A 279 4.49 35.31 -1.14
N ALA A 280 4.37 36.49 -1.74
CA ALA A 280 3.41 36.77 -2.82
C ALA A 280 3.73 35.95 -4.07
N ASP A 281 5.02 35.90 -4.47
CA ASP A 281 5.45 35.07 -5.59
C ASP A 281 5.22 33.58 -5.33
N PHE A 282 5.51 33.11 -4.13
CA PHE A 282 5.20 31.72 -3.74
C PHE A 282 3.71 31.42 -3.88
N ALA A 283 2.83 32.29 -3.35
CA ALA A 283 1.38 32.10 -3.41
C ALA A 283 0.87 32.08 -4.86
N ALA A 284 1.37 32.99 -5.72
CA ALA A 284 1.01 33.05 -7.13
C ALA A 284 1.42 31.77 -7.89
N GLN A 285 2.65 31.29 -7.65
CA GLN A 285 3.15 30.04 -8.25
C GLN A 285 2.34 28.83 -7.79
N MET A 286 2.05 28.71 -6.48
CA MET A 286 1.25 27.62 -5.94
C MET A 286 -0.16 27.59 -6.51
N GLN A 287 -0.78 28.73 -6.64
CA GLN A 287 -2.12 28.83 -7.26
C GLN A 287 -2.09 28.45 -8.74
N ALA A 288 -1.06 28.84 -9.47
CA ALA A 288 -0.93 28.50 -10.90
C ALA A 288 -0.68 27.00 -11.13
N GLU A 289 0.12 26.36 -10.29
CA GLU A 289 0.56 24.98 -10.48
C GLU A 289 -0.38 23.95 -9.83
N TYR A 290 -0.90 24.27 -8.63
CA TYR A 290 -1.64 23.31 -7.80
C TYR A 290 -3.06 23.76 -7.45
N GLY A 291 -3.52 24.93 -7.91
CA GLY A 291 -4.83 25.49 -7.53
C GLY A 291 -6.03 24.59 -7.84
N THR A 292 -5.90 23.63 -8.76
CA THR A 292 -6.93 22.62 -9.03
C THR A 292 -6.86 21.44 -8.06
N ALA A 293 -5.67 20.92 -7.79
CA ALA A 293 -5.49 19.73 -6.97
C ALA A 293 -5.47 20.04 -5.46
N ASP A 294 -4.93 21.21 -5.09
CA ASP A 294 -4.78 21.70 -3.72
C ASP A 294 -5.30 23.16 -3.59
N PRO A 295 -6.62 23.39 -3.74
CA PRO A 295 -7.18 24.75 -3.82
C PRO A 295 -7.03 25.59 -2.55
N ALA A 296 -6.77 24.97 -1.41
CA ALA A 296 -6.60 25.63 -0.11
C ALA A 296 -5.14 25.84 0.30
N ILE A 297 -4.18 25.54 -0.62
CA ILE A 297 -2.76 25.67 -0.35
C ILE A 297 -2.39 27.11 0.01
N ARG A 298 -1.63 27.30 1.09
CA ARG A 298 -1.16 28.61 1.54
C ARG A 298 0.10 28.52 2.36
N LEU A 299 0.87 29.61 2.34
CA LEU A 299 2.00 29.87 3.22
C LEU A 299 1.54 30.79 4.37
N GLN A 300 1.87 30.43 5.60
CA GLN A 300 1.60 31.22 6.80
C GLN A 300 2.92 31.59 7.46
N LEU A 301 3.14 32.87 7.73
CA LEU A 301 4.33 33.38 8.40
C LEU A 301 3.98 33.88 9.81
N THR A 302 4.74 33.44 10.81
CA THR A 302 4.54 33.82 12.21
C THR A 302 5.88 34.22 12.85
N GLU A 303 6.01 35.47 13.29
CA GLU A 303 7.16 35.89 14.08
C GLU A 303 7.12 35.34 15.50
N GLN A 304 8.28 34.87 15.98
CA GLN A 304 8.42 34.23 17.30
C GLN A 304 9.30 35.05 18.27
N GLY A 305 9.88 36.14 17.80
CA GLY A 305 10.71 37.05 18.60
C GLY A 305 12.16 37.15 18.09
N CYS A 306 12.85 38.17 18.59
CA CYS A 306 14.26 38.47 18.25
C CYS A 306 15.16 38.04 19.40
N SER A 307 16.17 37.20 19.12
CA SER A 307 17.14 36.70 20.09
C SER A 307 18.38 36.18 19.36
N GLU A 308 19.34 35.69 20.12
CA GLU A 308 20.38 34.81 19.63
C GLU A 308 19.87 33.34 19.69
N TYR A 309 19.99 32.65 18.55
CA TYR A 309 19.53 31.26 18.39
C TYR A 309 20.67 30.36 17.95
N SER A 310 20.64 29.10 18.39
CA SER A 310 21.49 28.03 17.83
C SER A 310 20.83 27.50 16.56
N ALA A 311 21.08 28.14 15.42
CA ALA A 311 20.55 27.77 14.09
C ALA A 311 21.58 26.99 13.28
N LEU A 312 21.19 26.40 12.15
CA LEU A 312 22.14 25.79 11.21
C LEU A 312 23.13 26.86 10.71
N ASP A 313 24.41 26.47 10.60
CA ASP A 313 25.38 27.32 9.92
C ASP A 313 25.07 27.50 8.43
N ALA A 314 25.81 28.37 7.75
CA ALA A 314 25.55 28.71 6.36
C ALA A 314 25.64 27.47 5.44
N ASP A 315 26.64 26.62 5.62
CA ASP A 315 26.84 25.43 4.78
C ASP A 315 25.71 24.40 4.99
N SER A 316 25.32 24.17 6.24
CA SER A 316 24.21 23.24 6.58
C SER A 316 22.87 23.76 6.11
N THR A 317 22.61 25.08 6.23
CA THR A 317 21.42 25.75 5.68
C THR A 317 21.34 25.56 4.16
N GLN A 318 22.44 25.79 3.44
CA GLN A 318 22.51 25.62 1.99
C GLN A 318 22.39 24.14 1.57
N ARG A 319 22.98 23.23 2.33
CA ARG A 319 22.87 21.79 2.09
C ARG A 319 21.41 21.32 2.20
N LEU A 320 20.73 21.72 3.27
CA LEU A 320 19.32 21.35 3.50
C LEU A 320 18.41 21.95 2.40
N ARG A 321 18.57 23.23 2.05
CA ARG A 321 17.82 23.84 0.97
C ARG A 321 18.01 23.09 -0.35
N LYS A 322 19.27 22.81 -0.72
CA LYS A 322 19.57 22.04 -1.95
C LYS A 322 18.96 20.65 -1.93
N ALA A 323 18.99 19.96 -0.79
CA ALA A 323 18.35 18.65 -0.64
C ALA A 323 16.84 18.75 -0.91
N LEU A 324 16.14 19.67 -0.24
CA LEU A 324 14.70 19.86 -0.41
C LEU A 324 14.30 20.29 -1.83
N LEU A 325 15.17 21.00 -2.55
CA LEU A 325 14.92 21.47 -3.92
C LEU A 325 15.21 20.40 -4.97
N LEU A 326 16.29 19.61 -4.80
CA LEU A 326 16.82 18.74 -5.86
C LEU A 326 16.38 17.31 -5.76
N MET A 327 15.97 16.85 -4.57
CA MET A 327 15.49 15.47 -4.40
C MET A 327 14.28 15.22 -5.28
N PRO A 328 14.30 14.15 -6.10
CA PRO A 328 13.15 13.82 -6.94
C PRO A 328 11.94 13.47 -6.07
N TRP A 329 10.74 13.70 -6.57
CA TRP A 329 9.48 13.30 -5.99
C TRP A 329 8.39 13.17 -7.05
N GLY A 330 7.26 12.52 -6.73
CA GLY A 330 6.13 12.38 -7.62
C GLY A 330 6.32 11.26 -8.64
N VAL A 331 5.52 11.29 -9.70
CA VAL A 331 5.58 10.33 -10.81
C VAL A 331 6.86 10.54 -11.60
N GLN A 332 7.63 9.47 -11.80
CA GLN A 332 8.87 9.48 -12.57
C GLN A 332 8.69 8.83 -13.95
N ALA A 333 7.79 7.85 -14.05
CA ALA A 333 7.42 7.21 -15.32
C ALA A 333 5.98 6.69 -15.26
N MET A 334 5.32 6.72 -16.42
CA MET A 334 4.05 6.05 -16.66
C MET A 334 4.31 4.72 -17.38
N SER A 335 3.47 3.71 -17.14
CA SER A 335 3.57 2.43 -17.84
C SER A 335 3.32 2.58 -19.34
N MET A 336 4.14 1.90 -20.14
CA MET A 336 3.95 1.82 -21.58
C MET A 336 3.05 0.64 -21.98
N ASP A 337 2.83 -0.30 -21.08
CA ASP A 337 2.05 -1.51 -21.33
C ASP A 337 0.60 -1.38 -20.80
N VAL A 338 0.40 -0.63 -19.69
CA VAL A 338 -0.91 -0.44 -19.07
C VAL A 338 -1.25 1.05 -19.07
N PRO A 339 -2.19 1.51 -19.92
CA PRO A 339 -2.55 2.92 -20.01
C PRO A 339 -3.05 3.49 -18.67
N GLY A 340 -2.55 4.67 -18.30
CA GLY A 340 -2.95 5.36 -17.06
C GLY A 340 -2.26 4.88 -15.78
N LEU A 341 -1.55 3.75 -15.82
CA LEU A 341 -0.80 3.25 -14.67
C LEU A 341 0.49 4.04 -14.45
N VAL A 342 0.75 4.45 -13.21
CA VAL A 342 2.08 4.91 -12.79
C VAL A 342 3.01 3.70 -12.73
N GLU A 343 4.11 3.73 -13.46
CA GLU A 343 5.13 2.68 -13.42
C GLU A 343 6.09 2.91 -12.25
N THR A 344 6.62 4.14 -12.15
CA THR A 344 7.69 4.48 -11.18
C THR A 344 7.37 5.80 -10.50
N SER A 345 7.44 5.86 -9.19
CA SER A 345 7.25 7.07 -8.40
C SER A 345 8.14 7.12 -7.16
N LEU A 346 8.25 8.32 -6.60
CA LEU A 346 8.95 8.58 -5.35
C LEU A 346 8.15 9.58 -4.52
N ASN A 347 7.97 9.31 -3.24
CA ASN A 347 7.37 10.25 -2.29
C ASN A 347 8.37 10.61 -1.19
N LEU A 348 8.62 11.90 -0.98
CA LEU A 348 9.27 12.42 0.22
C LEU A 348 8.19 12.56 1.30
N GLY A 349 8.07 11.57 2.18
CA GLY A 349 6.97 11.48 3.14
C GLY A 349 7.25 12.11 4.49
N VAL A 350 8.54 12.21 4.90
CA VAL A 350 8.94 12.77 6.20
C VAL A 350 10.22 13.59 6.05
N ALA A 351 10.26 14.75 6.71
CA ALA A 351 11.46 15.56 6.89
C ALA A 351 11.56 16.06 8.32
N GLU A 352 12.72 15.85 8.94
CA GLU A 352 13.01 16.21 10.32
C GLU A 352 14.39 16.82 10.43
N LEU A 353 14.54 17.82 11.30
CA LEU A 353 15.85 18.41 11.64
C LEU A 353 16.14 18.13 13.11
N GLY A 354 17.13 17.29 13.34
CA GLY A 354 17.71 17.02 14.66
C GLY A 354 18.83 17.99 15.04
N ASP A 355 19.56 17.66 16.08
CA ASP A 355 20.67 18.49 16.57
C ASP A 355 21.91 18.43 15.66
N ALA A 356 22.22 17.27 15.11
CA ALA A 356 23.44 17.00 14.33
C ALA A 356 23.19 16.56 12.89
N GLU A 357 21.95 16.30 12.52
CA GLU A 357 21.58 15.85 11.18
C GLU A 357 20.15 16.26 10.80
N ALA A 358 19.89 16.38 9.51
CA ALA A 358 18.55 16.39 8.93
C ALA A 358 18.26 15.02 8.32
N ILE A 359 17.07 14.50 8.55
CA ILE A 359 16.63 13.19 8.05
C ILE A 359 15.49 13.42 7.06
N LEU A 360 15.63 12.86 5.86
CA LEU A 360 14.59 12.84 4.82
C LEU A 360 14.22 11.39 4.51
N ARG A 361 12.93 11.02 4.67
CA ARG A 361 12.46 9.66 4.44
C ARG A 361 11.57 9.59 3.20
N PHE A 362 11.90 8.63 2.34
CA PHE A 362 11.24 8.43 1.07
C PHE A 362 10.62 7.02 0.94
N SER A 363 9.54 6.95 0.17
CA SER A 363 8.98 5.70 -0.36
C SER A 363 9.11 5.67 -1.87
N VAL A 364 9.91 4.74 -2.39
CA VAL A 364 10.04 4.45 -3.83
C VAL A 364 9.08 3.33 -4.19
N ARG A 365 8.42 3.45 -5.35
CA ARG A 365 7.59 2.40 -5.92
C ARG A 365 7.88 2.25 -7.40
N SER A 366 7.96 1.02 -7.90
CA SER A 366 8.02 0.74 -9.33
C SER A 366 7.56 -0.68 -9.64
N SER A 367 6.83 -0.85 -10.73
CA SER A 367 6.51 -2.18 -11.29
C SER A 367 7.67 -2.77 -12.12
N VAL A 368 8.75 -1.97 -12.34
CA VAL A 368 9.97 -2.39 -13.05
C VAL A 368 11.16 -2.39 -12.08
N PRO A 369 11.72 -3.55 -11.73
CA PRO A 369 12.79 -3.66 -10.72
C PRO A 369 14.01 -2.78 -11.00
N SER A 370 14.47 -2.71 -12.26
CA SER A 370 15.61 -1.88 -12.65
C SER A 370 15.35 -0.38 -12.53
N ALA A 371 14.10 0.06 -12.75
CA ALA A 371 13.70 1.46 -12.59
C ALA A 371 13.63 1.83 -11.09
N LYS A 372 13.13 0.92 -10.23
CA LYS A 372 13.17 1.06 -8.77
C LYS A 372 14.60 1.28 -8.29
N GLU A 373 15.51 0.41 -8.71
CA GLU A 373 16.92 0.49 -8.32
C GLU A 373 17.59 1.77 -8.82
N LEU A 374 17.35 2.16 -10.07
CA LEU A 374 17.89 3.41 -10.62
C LEU A 374 17.42 4.63 -9.84
N LEU A 375 16.14 4.69 -9.48
CA LEU A 375 15.59 5.83 -8.74
C LEU A 375 16.16 5.89 -7.31
N ALA A 376 16.28 4.75 -6.64
CA ALA A 376 16.91 4.66 -5.32
C ALA A 376 18.38 5.13 -5.38
N ARG A 377 19.12 4.72 -6.42
CA ARG A 377 20.51 5.14 -6.64
C ARG A 377 20.65 6.64 -6.94
N LYS A 378 19.70 7.25 -7.64
CA LYS A 378 19.67 8.71 -7.84
C LYS A 378 19.57 9.46 -6.50
N VAL A 379 18.66 9.02 -5.61
CA VAL A 379 18.52 9.61 -4.27
C VAL A 379 19.79 9.42 -3.46
N GLN A 380 20.37 8.22 -3.47
CA GLN A 380 21.65 7.95 -2.81
C GLN A 380 22.76 8.87 -3.31
N THR A 381 22.94 8.95 -4.63
CA THR A 381 24.00 9.78 -5.22
C THR A 381 23.85 11.26 -4.87
N LEU A 382 22.61 11.80 -4.90
CA LEU A 382 22.34 13.17 -4.47
C LEU A 382 22.66 13.39 -2.99
N THR A 383 22.29 12.45 -2.14
CA THR A 383 22.58 12.51 -0.70
C THR A 383 24.10 12.52 -0.46
N GLU A 384 24.84 11.63 -1.13
CA GLU A 384 26.30 11.55 -1.03
C GLU A 384 27.00 12.81 -1.57
N LEU A 385 26.53 13.40 -2.68
CA LEU A 385 27.01 14.70 -3.20
C LEU A 385 26.78 15.84 -2.22
N LEU A 386 25.77 15.76 -1.37
CA LEU A 386 25.51 16.69 -0.30
C LEU A 386 26.24 16.36 1.00
N GLY A 387 27.13 15.37 0.98
CA GLY A 387 27.95 14.95 2.13
C GLY A 387 27.17 14.09 3.16
N GLY A 388 26.07 13.52 2.77
CA GLY A 388 25.24 12.66 3.59
C GLY A 388 25.44 11.16 3.32
N SER A 389 24.63 10.34 3.98
CA SER A 389 24.58 8.90 3.80
C SER A 389 23.13 8.41 3.70
N VAL A 390 22.94 7.20 3.19
CA VAL A 390 21.60 6.62 2.97
C VAL A 390 21.50 5.27 3.67
N ARG A 391 20.34 5.00 4.25
CA ARG A 391 19.92 3.67 4.69
C ARG A 391 18.71 3.22 3.87
N PHE A 392 18.78 1.98 3.36
CA PHE A 392 17.66 1.32 2.67
C PHE A 392 17.00 0.31 3.60
N HIS A 393 15.66 0.22 3.54
CA HIS A 393 14.89 -0.79 4.28
C HIS A 393 13.53 -1.02 3.61
N GLY A 394 12.78 -2.03 4.07
CA GLY A 394 11.44 -2.33 3.59
C GLY A 394 11.40 -2.58 2.08
N ASP A 395 12.41 -3.29 1.54
CA ASP A 395 12.46 -3.65 0.12
C ASP A 395 11.56 -4.84 -0.13
N TYR A 396 10.68 -4.73 -1.13
CA TYR A 396 9.87 -5.83 -1.61
C TYR A 396 9.80 -5.80 -3.15
N PRO A 397 9.67 -7.00 -3.78
CA PRO A 397 9.69 -7.11 -5.23
C PRO A 397 8.40 -6.61 -5.87
N ALA A 398 8.47 -6.30 -7.16
CA ALA A 398 7.33 -6.03 -8.01
C ALA A 398 6.77 -7.32 -8.59
N TRP A 399 5.47 -7.33 -8.86
CA TRP A 399 4.86 -8.22 -9.82
C TRP A 399 4.76 -7.49 -11.16
N THR A 400 5.74 -7.76 -12.03
CA THR A 400 5.82 -7.11 -13.34
C THR A 400 4.72 -7.63 -14.26
N TYR A 401 3.99 -6.72 -14.92
CA TYR A 401 2.98 -7.08 -15.90
C TYR A 401 3.57 -7.96 -17.01
N ALA A 402 3.06 -9.18 -17.14
CA ALA A 402 3.43 -10.10 -18.20
C ALA A 402 2.63 -9.78 -19.48
N ARG A 403 3.30 -9.55 -20.60
CA ARG A 403 2.61 -9.31 -21.89
C ARG A 403 1.84 -10.55 -22.37
N GLU A 404 2.38 -11.74 -22.09
CA GLU A 404 1.75 -13.02 -22.34
C GLU A 404 1.50 -13.73 -21.02
N SER A 405 0.27 -14.21 -20.78
CA SER A 405 -0.14 -14.92 -19.58
C SER A 405 -1.30 -15.84 -19.93
N ALA A 406 -1.04 -17.15 -19.87
CA ALA A 406 -2.05 -18.17 -20.15
C ALA A 406 -3.18 -18.12 -19.11
N LEU A 407 -2.83 -17.89 -17.84
CA LEU A 407 -3.83 -17.78 -16.77
C LEU A 407 -4.75 -16.57 -16.96
N ARG A 408 -4.18 -15.40 -17.30
CA ARG A 408 -4.99 -14.21 -17.58
C ARG A 408 -5.93 -14.44 -18.77
N ASP A 409 -5.42 -15.04 -19.84
CA ASP A 409 -6.22 -15.31 -21.05
C ASP A 409 -7.36 -16.29 -20.73
N ARG A 410 -7.12 -17.33 -19.91
CA ARG A 410 -8.14 -18.22 -19.35
C ARG A 410 -9.18 -17.43 -18.55
N CYS A 411 -8.76 -16.60 -17.60
CA CYS A 411 -9.65 -15.79 -16.78
C CYS A 411 -10.53 -14.85 -17.63
N VAL A 412 -9.94 -14.19 -18.62
CA VAL A 412 -10.69 -13.33 -19.57
C VAL A 412 -11.73 -14.12 -20.35
N ALA A 413 -11.34 -15.29 -20.90
CA ALA A 413 -12.26 -16.12 -21.69
C ALA A 413 -13.44 -16.63 -20.86
N VAL A 414 -13.19 -17.09 -19.64
CA VAL A 414 -14.24 -17.53 -18.70
C VAL A 414 -15.17 -16.37 -18.32
N TYR A 415 -14.61 -15.20 -18.01
CA TYR A 415 -15.41 -14.01 -17.67
C TYR A 415 -16.30 -13.58 -18.84
N GLU A 416 -15.74 -13.48 -20.05
CA GLU A 416 -16.49 -13.11 -21.26
C GLU A 416 -17.60 -14.13 -21.57
N ALA A 417 -17.35 -15.42 -21.38
CA ALA A 417 -18.37 -16.47 -21.56
C ALA A 417 -19.53 -16.38 -20.56
N GLN A 418 -19.26 -16.01 -19.30
CA GLN A 418 -20.28 -15.91 -18.25
C GLN A 418 -21.06 -14.60 -18.29
N TYR A 419 -20.39 -13.49 -18.57
CA TYR A 419 -20.97 -12.14 -18.41
C TYR A 419 -21.20 -11.38 -19.72
N GLY A 420 -20.72 -11.92 -20.86
CA GLY A 420 -20.90 -11.28 -22.18
C GLY A 420 -20.06 -10.01 -22.40
N ALA A 421 -19.13 -9.72 -21.48
CA ALA A 421 -18.24 -8.57 -21.52
C ALA A 421 -16.84 -8.97 -21.03
N LYS A 422 -15.81 -8.30 -21.51
CA LYS A 422 -14.44 -8.53 -21.01
C LYS A 422 -14.23 -7.85 -19.66
N PRO A 423 -13.48 -8.47 -18.74
CA PRO A 423 -13.07 -7.81 -17.52
C PRO A 423 -12.07 -6.69 -17.82
N GLN A 424 -11.94 -5.75 -16.92
CA GLN A 424 -10.90 -4.73 -16.99
C GLN A 424 -9.57 -5.32 -16.51
N ILE A 425 -8.50 -5.18 -17.30
CA ILE A 425 -7.15 -5.57 -16.87
C ILE A 425 -6.46 -4.34 -16.31
N VAL A 426 -6.00 -4.44 -15.07
CA VAL A 426 -5.30 -3.36 -14.36
C VAL A 426 -3.98 -3.85 -13.79
N ALA A 427 -3.18 -2.89 -13.32
CA ALA A 427 -2.07 -3.16 -12.41
C ALA A 427 -2.08 -2.07 -11.33
N LEU A 428 -1.61 -2.40 -10.12
CA LEU A 428 -1.65 -1.52 -8.98
C LEU A 428 -0.30 -0.85 -8.74
N HIS A 429 -0.31 0.44 -8.41
CA HIS A 429 0.89 1.14 -7.96
C HIS A 429 1.05 1.05 -6.42
N ALA A 430 0.74 -0.13 -5.89
CA ALA A 430 0.88 -0.55 -4.49
C ALA A 430 1.49 -1.95 -4.45
N GLY A 431 1.87 -2.46 -3.28
CA GLY A 431 2.34 -3.83 -3.12
C GLY A 431 1.16 -4.80 -3.02
N LEU A 432 1.35 -6.02 -3.48
CA LEU A 432 0.51 -7.19 -3.27
C LEU A 432 1.41 -8.40 -3.01
N GLU A 433 0.90 -9.43 -2.35
CA GLU A 433 1.65 -10.67 -2.11
C GLU A 433 2.08 -11.37 -3.40
N CYS A 434 1.33 -11.19 -4.50
CA CYS A 434 1.75 -11.64 -5.83
C CYS A 434 3.15 -11.14 -6.21
N GLY A 435 3.59 -9.97 -5.73
CA GLY A 435 4.95 -9.48 -5.93
C GLY A 435 5.99 -10.35 -5.21
N ILE A 436 5.73 -10.70 -3.95
CA ILE A 436 6.61 -11.58 -3.16
C ILE A 436 6.67 -12.98 -3.79
N LEU A 437 5.50 -13.57 -4.11
CA LEU A 437 5.41 -14.89 -4.67
C LEU A 437 6.09 -14.97 -6.05
N SER A 438 5.86 -14.00 -6.93
CA SER A 438 6.54 -13.91 -8.24
C SER A 438 8.05 -13.75 -8.13
N GLY A 439 8.53 -13.10 -7.06
CA GLY A 439 9.97 -12.94 -6.79
C GLY A 439 10.62 -14.21 -6.23
N LYS A 440 9.85 -15.14 -5.65
CA LYS A 440 10.34 -16.39 -5.01
C LYS A 440 10.09 -17.64 -5.85
N ILE A 441 9.11 -17.63 -6.74
CA ILE A 441 8.69 -18.80 -7.52
C ILE A 441 8.95 -18.52 -8.99
N ASP A 442 9.96 -19.16 -9.55
CA ASP A 442 10.34 -19.00 -10.94
C ASP A 442 9.21 -19.46 -11.89
N GLY A 443 8.90 -18.62 -12.88
CA GLY A 443 7.90 -18.91 -13.91
C GLY A 443 6.45 -18.85 -13.40
N LEU A 444 6.20 -18.21 -12.27
CA LEU A 444 4.84 -18.04 -11.73
C LEU A 444 4.02 -17.09 -12.61
N ASP A 445 2.88 -17.55 -13.11
CA ASP A 445 1.85 -16.75 -13.79
C ASP A 445 0.74 -16.45 -12.81
N CYS A 446 0.54 -15.17 -12.47
CA CYS A 446 -0.39 -14.71 -11.45
C CYS A 446 -1.53 -13.90 -12.05
N ILE A 447 -2.69 -13.98 -11.41
CA ILE A 447 -3.82 -13.07 -11.57
C ILE A 447 -4.44 -12.81 -10.20
N SER A 448 -4.90 -11.60 -9.94
CA SER A 448 -5.70 -11.29 -8.76
C SER A 448 -7.07 -10.76 -9.16
N PHE A 449 -8.10 -11.23 -8.49
CA PHE A 449 -9.48 -10.73 -8.59
C PHE A 449 -10.22 -10.97 -7.27
N GLY A 450 -11.40 -10.39 -7.13
CA GLY A 450 -12.22 -10.57 -5.93
C GLY A 450 -13.62 -9.97 -6.09
N PRO A 451 -14.45 -10.12 -5.06
CA PRO A 451 -15.77 -9.52 -5.00
C PRO A 451 -15.70 -8.02 -4.67
N ASN A 452 -16.83 -7.33 -4.78
CA ASN A 452 -16.93 -5.96 -4.33
C ASN A 452 -16.86 -5.89 -2.80
N LEU A 453 -15.72 -5.41 -2.30
CA LEU A 453 -15.50 -5.01 -0.92
C LEU A 453 -15.43 -3.48 -0.85
N LEU A 454 -16.20 -2.87 0.02
CA LEU A 454 -16.31 -1.42 0.09
C LEU A 454 -15.82 -0.91 1.43
N ASN A 455 -15.06 0.20 1.41
CA ASN A 455 -14.52 0.87 2.59
C ASN A 455 -13.68 -0.05 3.48
N VAL A 456 -12.89 -0.95 2.87
CA VAL A 456 -11.96 -1.84 3.57
C VAL A 456 -11.07 -1.05 4.53
N HIS A 457 -10.54 -1.69 5.55
CA HIS A 457 -9.70 -1.08 6.59
C HIS A 457 -10.41 0.00 7.43
N THR A 458 -11.74 0.05 7.40
CA THR A 458 -12.54 0.97 8.22
C THR A 458 -13.72 0.28 8.87
N PRO A 459 -14.31 0.84 9.95
CA PRO A 459 -15.54 0.30 10.56
C PRO A 459 -16.79 0.37 9.66
N ASN A 460 -16.66 0.92 8.44
CA ASN A 460 -17.71 0.94 7.42
C ASN A 460 -17.51 -0.10 6.33
N GLU A 461 -16.57 -1.01 6.51
CA GLU A 461 -16.30 -2.11 5.60
C GLU A 461 -17.54 -2.97 5.40
N ARG A 462 -17.76 -3.38 4.13
CA ARG A 462 -18.89 -4.23 3.75
C ARG A 462 -18.60 -5.03 2.49
N ALA A 463 -19.07 -6.27 2.46
CA ALA A 463 -19.02 -7.17 1.32
C ALA A 463 -20.37 -7.23 0.61
N ASP A 464 -20.39 -7.08 -0.72
CA ASP A 464 -21.57 -7.19 -1.56
C ASP A 464 -21.95 -8.68 -1.75
N ILE A 465 -23.05 -9.12 -1.18
CA ILE A 465 -23.50 -10.51 -1.18
C ILE A 465 -23.66 -11.04 -2.62
N ALA A 466 -24.23 -10.24 -3.51
CA ALA A 466 -24.46 -10.66 -4.89
C ALA A 466 -23.14 -10.76 -5.67
N SER A 467 -22.18 -9.88 -5.39
CA SER A 467 -20.83 -9.94 -5.96
C SER A 467 -20.09 -11.18 -5.47
N VAL A 468 -20.13 -11.47 -4.17
CA VAL A 468 -19.55 -12.72 -3.61
C VAL A 468 -20.10 -13.95 -4.36
N ALA A 469 -21.40 -14.00 -4.61
CA ALA A 469 -22.01 -15.11 -5.34
C ALA A 469 -21.52 -15.20 -6.80
N ARG A 470 -21.41 -14.06 -7.52
CA ARG A 470 -20.93 -14.06 -8.90
C ARG A 470 -19.46 -14.43 -9.02
N VAL A 471 -18.62 -13.93 -8.12
CA VAL A 471 -17.19 -14.27 -8.09
C VAL A 471 -16.97 -15.74 -7.73
N TRP A 472 -17.81 -16.31 -6.87
CA TRP A 472 -17.81 -17.75 -6.60
C TRP A 472 -18.07 -18.58 -7.86
N GLU A 473 -19.11 -18.24 -8.66
CA GLU A 473 -19.38 -18.92 -9.93
C GLU A 473 -18.22 -18.73 -10.92
N TYR A 474 -17.59 -17.56 -10.94
CA TYR A 474 -16.42 -17.28 -11.77
C TYR A 474 -15.21 -18.13 -11.38
N LEU A 475 -14.90 -18.22 -10.07
CA LEU A 475 -13.83 -19.06 -9.55
C LEU A 475 -14.05 -20.54 -9.93
N LYS A 476 -15.24 -21.07 -9.70
CA LYS A 476 -15.59 -22.46 -10.08
C LYS A 476 -15.38 -22.71 -11.57
N ALA A 477 -15.78 -21.77 -12.42
CA ALA A 477 -15.62 -21.91 -13.86
C ALA A 477 -14.14 -21.88 -14.30
N ILE A 478 -13.30 -21.08 -13.63
CA ILE A 478 -11.84 -21.10 -13.88
C ILE A 478 -11.23 -22.44 -13.44
N LEU A 479 -11.64 -22.97 -12.28
CA LEU A 479 -11.16 -24.26 -11.77
C LEU A 479 -11.53 -25.41 -12.72
N ALA A 480 -12.76 -25.38 -13.26
CA ALA A 480 -13.28 -26.40 -14.17
C ALA A 480 -12.78 -26.25 -15.62
N TYR A 481 -12.03 -25.19 -15.95
CA TYR A 481 -11.55 -24.95 -17.32
C TYR A 481 -10.48 -25.97 -17.71
N LYS A 482 -10.59 -26.53 -18.90
CA LYS A 482 -9.60 -27.41 -19.55
C LYS A 482 -9.02 -26.75 -20.78
N GLU A 483 -7.71 -26.84 -20.96
CA GLU A 483 -7.02 -26.39 -22.18
C GLU A 483 -7.29 -27.30 -23.36
#